data_a137918e8f403627a478230d83b240e4
#
_entry.id   a137918e8f403627a478230d83b240e4
#
_cell.length_a   1.000
_cell.length_b   1.000
_cell.length_c   1.000
_cell.angle_alpha   90.00
_cell.angle_beta   90.00
_cell.angle_gamma   90.00
#
_symmetry.space_group_name_H-M   'P 1'
#
loop_
_entity.id
_entity.type
_entity.pdbx_description
1 polymer ?
#
loop_
_entity_poly.entity_id
_entity_poly.type
_entity_poly.pdbx_seq_one_letter_code
_entity_poly.pdbx_strand_id
1 'polypeptide(L)'
;PKSNLKKFDPERCCMVLNEFAAAEFSSAVEMLFAAKVVNNKKLSDGFIRHSLDEYKHCFIFTNIKNQIISEYKINKKELSFVPSHIYNKGYIYKDHFIFEKKKLNDFAIFVGANEEIAEKKLITFSNHLKNHKPLAFKEIQNILKDEERHAEYSLRFAKNNNGFFSYKIKLAKEKTLSFFRHIYANSLNKFSFIFNPILITILVIISFVTHFLKLKKNVTDEDVMKNIEPNSIT
;
A
#
# COMPACT_ATOMS: atom_id res chain seq x y z
N PRO A 1 -35.37 20.15 8.34
CA PRO A 1 -33.93 20.05 8.60
C PRO A 1 -33.26 19.70 7.26
N LYS A 2 -32.62 20.72 6.61
CA LYS A 2 -31.83 20.50 5.41
C LYS A 2 -30.65 19.62 5.83
N SER A 3 -30.65 18.34 5.42
CA SER A 3 -29.51 17.47 5.57
C SER A 3 -28.32 18.14 4.87
N ASN A 4 -27.26 18.49 5.62
CA ASN A 4 -25.97 18.86 5.09
C ASN A 4 -25.37 17.60 4.40
N LEU A 5 -25.90 17.20 3.26
CA LEU A 5 -25.26 16.26 2.35
C LEU A 5 -23.98 16.94 1.91
N LYS A 6 -22.84 16.51 2.45
CA LYS A 6 -21.53 16.97 1.99
C LYS A 6 -21.52 16.84 0.46
N LYS A 7 -21.24 17.97 -0.21
CA LYS A 7 -21.13 18.02 -1.67
C LYS A 7 -20.15 16.93 -2.15
N PHE A 8 -20.55 16.16 -3.13
CA PHE A 8 -19.67 15.16 -3.76
C PHE A 8 -18.49 15.87 -4.40
N ASP A 9 -17.29 15.42 -4.05
CA ASP A 9 -16.02 15.91 -4.59
C ASP A 9 -15.43 14.80 -5.51
N PRO A 10 -15.63 14.92 -6.84
CA PRO A 10 -15.21 13.88 -7.77
C PRO A 10 -13.69 13.74 -7.90
N GLU A 11 -12.93 14.82 -7.77
CA GLU A 11 -11.45 14.76 -7.84
C GLU A 11 -10.90 13.99 -6.64
N ARG A 12 -11.32 14.36 -5.45
CA ARG A 12 -10.93 13.66 -4.22
C ARG A 12 -11.37 12.20 -4.24
N CYS A 13 -12.56 11.92 -4.78
CA CYS A 13 -13.03 10.55 -4.96
C CYS A 13 -12.10 9.75 -5.86
N CYS A 14 -11.68 10.31 -7.00
CA CYS A 14 -10.75 9.68 -7.92
C CYS A 14 -9.37 9.46 -7.30
N MET A 15 -8.88 10.38 -6.47
CA MET A 15 -7.61 10.19 -5.74
C MET A 15 -7.69 9.01 -4.79
N VAL A 16 -8.77 8.89 -4.00
CA VAL A 16 -8.97 7.78 -3.07
C VAL A 16 -9.09 6.44 -3.81
N LEU A 17 -9.83 6.39 -4.93
CA LEU A 17 -9.94 5.19 -5.77
C LEU A 17 -8.58 4.79 -6.36
N ASN A 18 -7.75 5.75 -6.72
CA ASN A 18 -6.40 5.48 -7.21
C ASN A 18 -5.49 4.92 -6.11
N GLU A 19 -5.64 5.39 -4.87
CA GLU A 19 -4.94 4.86 -3.71
C GLU A 19 -5.34 3.40 -3.41
N PHE A 20 -6.65 3.11 -3.43
CA PHE A 20 -7.13 1.74 -3.28
C PHE A 20 -6.60 0.86 -4.41
N ALA A 21 -6.77 1.24 -5.67
CA ALA A 21 -6.28 0.44 -6.80
C ALA A 21 -4.77 0.12 -6.72
N ALA A 22 -3.96 1.07 -6.28
CA ALA A 22 -2.51 0.85 -6.09
C ALA A 22 -2.22 -0.11 -4.92
N ALA A 23 -2.97 -0.02 -3.83
CA ALA A 23 -2.83 -0.91 -2.68
C ALA A 23 -3.19 -2.36 -3.05
N GLU A 24 -4.32 -2.56 -3.73
CA GLU A 24 -4.77 -3.86 -4.22
C GLU A 24 -3.76 -4.48 -5.19
N PHE A 25 -3.25 -3.69 -6.15
CA PHE A 25 -2.21 -4.18 -7.05
C PHE A 25 -0.96 -4.64 -6.29
N SER A 26 -0.51 -3.87 -5.30
CA SER A 26 0.63 -4.23 -4.47
C SER A 26 0.37 -5.51 -3.66
N SER A 27 -0.84 -5.66 -3.10
CA SER A 27 -1.29 -6.87 -2.40
C SER A 27 -1.29 -8.08 -3.34
N ALA A 28 -1.87 -7.94 -4.54
CA ALA A 28 -1.93 -9.01 -5.53
C ALA A 28 -0.54 -9.57 -5.86
N VAL A 29 0.43 -8.70 -6.11
CA VAL A 29 1.81 -9.10 -6.44
C VAL A 29 2.49 -9.78 -5.25
N GLU A 30 2.31 -9.27 -4.03
CA GLU A 30 2.84 -9.89 -2.80
C GLU A 30 2.26 -11.31 -2.59
N MET A 31 0.95 -11.48 -2.81
CA MET A 31 0.29 -12.79 -2.70
C MET A 31 0.81 -13.77 -3.74
N LEU A 32 1.08 -13.35 -4.97
CA LEU A 32 1.70 -14.21 -5.99
C LEU A 32 3.11 -14.63 -5.59
N PHE A 33 3.89 -13.70 -5.03
CA PHE A 33 5.21 -14.04 -4.51
C PHE A 33 5.12 -15.05 -3.37
N ALA A 34 4.22 -14.84 -2.41
CA ALA A 34 3.98 -15.78 -1.32
C ALA A 34 3.58 -17.17 -1.84
N ALA A 35 2.68 -17.22 -2.85
CA ALA A 35 2.28 -18.47 -3.49
C ALA A 35 3.44 -19.24 -4.12
N LYS A 36 4.40 -18.51 -4.71
CA LYS A 36 5.58 -19.11 -5.37
C LYS A 36 6.55 -19.71 -4.37
N VAL A 37 6.72 -19.11 -3.19
CA VAL A 37 7.77 -19.51 -2.24
C VAL A 37 7.30 -20.46 -1.14
N VAL A 38 5.98 -20.63 -0.94
CA VAL A 38 5.48 -21.61 0.04
C VAL A 38 5.48 -23.03 -0.54
N ASN A 39 6.01 -23.99 0.23
CA ASN A 39 6.08 -25.38 -0.18
C ASN A 39 4.77 -26.15 -0.04
N ASN A 40 3.75 -25.58 0.59
CA ASN A 40 2.47 -26.21 0.82
C ASN A 40 1.48 -25.83 -0.28
N LYS A 41 1.06 -26.83 -1.09
CA LYS A 41 0.15 -26.64 -2.23
C LYS A 41 -1.16 -25.94 -1.83
N LYS A 42 -1.80 -26.35 -0.72
CA LYS A 42 -3.06 -25.75 -0.28
C LYS A 42 -2.92 -24.27 0.09
N LEU A 43 -1.81 -23.90 0.72
CA LEU A 43 -1.50 -22.49 1.02
C LEU A 43 -1.17 -21.71 -0.26
N SER A 44 -0.39 -22.29 -1.17
CA SER A 44 -0.09 -21.69 -2.47
C SER A 44 -1.37 -21.41 -3.26
N ASP A 45 -2.26 -22.37 -3.38
CA ASP A 45 -3.56 -22.22 -4.05
C ASP A 45 -4.42 -21.14 -3.34
N GLY A 46 -4.31 -21.01 -2.01
CA GLY A 46 -4.96 -19.95 -1.23
C GLY A 46 -4.44 -18.55 -1.59
N PHE A 47 -3.13 -18.39 -1.62
CA PHE A 47 -2.49 -17.13 -2.02
C PHE A 47 -2.77 -16.76 -3.48
N ILE A 48 -2.82 -17.73 -4.40
CA ILE A 48 -3.21 -17.48 -5.78
C ILE A 48 -4.64 -16.93 -5.85
N ARG A 49 -5.60 -17.55 -5.16
CA ARG A 49 -6.99 -17.05 -5.14
C ARG A 49 -7.08 -15.65 -4.57
N HIS A 50 -6.40 -15.39 -3.45
CA HIS A 50 -6.33 -14.05 -2.85
C HIS A 50 -5.77 -13.05 -3.88
N SER A 51 -4.63 -13.34 -4.50
CA SER A 51 -4.04 -12.49 -5.54
C SER A 51 -5.01 -12.17 -6.69
N LEU A 52 -5.78 -13.15 -7.14
CA LEU A 52 -6.78 -12.94 -8.20
C LEU A 52 -7.91 -12.02 -7.76
N ASP A 53 -8.36 -12.12 -6.51
CA ASP A 53 -9.36 -11.21 -5.94
C ASP A 53 -8.80 -9.77 -5.89
N GLU A 54 -7.56 -9.58 -5.41
CA GLU A 54 -6.90 -8.28 -5.35
C GLU A 54 -6.72 -7.63 -6.72
N TYR A 55 -6.33 -8.39 -7.74
CA TYR A 55 -6.28 -7.90 -9.13
C TYR A 55 -7.66 -7.46 -9.63
N LYS A 56 -8.69 -8.22 -9.30
CA LYS A 56 -10.08 -7.86 -9.63
C LYS A 56 -10.51 -6.59 -8.93
N HIS A 57 -10.18 -6.42 -7.63
CA HIS A 57 -10.46 -5.21 -6.87
C HIS A 57 -9.75 -3.99 -7.47
N CYS A 58 -8.46 -4.12 -7.78
CA CYS A 58 -7.69 -3.08 -8.48
C CYS A 58 -8.38 -2.64 -9.78
N PHE A 59 -8.86 -3.59 -10.58
CA PHE A 59 -9.57 -3.32 -11.82
C PHE A 59 -10.91 -2.60 -11.57
N ILE A 60 -11.68 -3.03 -10.58
CA ILE A 60 -12.96 -2.40 -10.20
C ILE A 60 -12.73 -0.94 -9.78
N PHE A 61 -11.78 -0.66 -8.88
CA PHE A 61 -11.47 0.71 -8.45
C PHE A 61 -11.01 1.58 -9.61
N THR A 62 -10.19 1.03 -10.52
CA THR A 62 -9.73 1.73 -11.72
C THR A 62 -10.89 2.07 -12.65
N ASN A 63 -11.84 1.16 -12.85
CA ASN A 63 -13.02 1.38 -13.69
C ASN A 63 -13.95 2.45 -13.10
N ILE A 64 -14.26 2.38 -11.80
CA ILE A 64 -15.06 3.39 -11.11
C ILE A 64 -14.40 4.76 -11.25
N LYS A 65 -13.08 4.86 -11.03
CA LYS A 65 -12.31 6.09 -11.22
C LYS A 65 -12.46 6.63 -12.64
N ASN A 66 -12.27 5.79 -13.65
CA ASN A 66 -12.34 6.20 -15.06
C ASN A 66 -13.75 6.68 -15.45
N GLN A 67 -14.81 6.06 -14.93
CA GLN A 67 -16.19 6.51 -15.12
C GLN A 67 -16.41 7.92 -14.54
N ILE A 68 -15.92 8.18 -13.31
CA ILE A 68 -16.01 9.50 -12.67
C ILE A 68 -15.21 10.55 -13.45
N ILE A 69 -13.98 10.23 -13.89
CA ILE A 69 -13.17 11.12 -14.73
C ILE A 69 -13.92 11.52 -16.00
N SER A 70 -14.51 10.54 -16.68
CA SER A 70 -15.26 10.79 -17.93
C SER A 70 -16.50 11.65 -17.68
N GLU A 71 -17.27 11.34 -16.65
CA GLU A 71 -18.53 12.03 -16.33
C GLU A 71 -18.29 13.49 -15.91
N TYR A 72 -17.27 13.74 -15.08
CA TYR A 72 -16.98 15.08 -14.56
C TYR A 72 -15.88 15.82 -15.36
N LYS A 73 -15.38 15.22 -16.46
CA LYS A 73 -14.34 15.79 -17.33
C LYS A 73 -13.08 16.22 -16.58
N ILE A 74 -12.63 15.39 -15.62
CA ILE A 74 -11.51 15.68 -14.77
C ILE A 74 -10.19 15.58 -15.55
N ASN A 75 -9.24 16.48 -15.29
CA ASN A 75 -7.92 16.45 -15.88
C ASN A 75 -7.09 15.28 -15.33
N LYS A 76 -6.78 14.28 -16.17
CA LYS A 76 -6.03 13.08 -15.77
C LYS A 76 -4.63 13.37 -15.23
N LYS A 77 -3.99 14.46 -15.66
CA LYS A 77 -2.63 14.81 -15.21
C LYS A 77 -2.58 15.14 -13.71
N GLU A 78 -3.65 15.74 -13.18
CA GLU A 78 -3.74 16.09 -11.76
C GLU A 78 -3.98 14.88 -10.84
N LEU A 79 -4.52 13.79 -11.42
CA LEU A 79 -4.85 12.56 -10.69
C LEU A 79 -3.78 11.46 -10.80
N SER A 80 -2.67 11.71 -11.52
CA SER A 80 -1.62 10.70 -11.72
C SER A 80 -0.75 10.48 -10.48
N PHE A 81 -0.89 11.33 -9.47
CA PHE A 81 -0.11 11.23 -8.24
C PHE A 81 -0.68 10.15 -7.32
N VAL A 82 0.05 9.06 -7.15
CA VAL A 82 -0.16 8.10 -6.08
C VAL A 82 0.87 8.40 -4.99
N PRO A 83 0.43 8.66 -3.75
CA PRO A 83 1.36 8.96 -2.67
C PRO A 83 2.44 7.88 -2.54
N SER A 84 3.71 8.28 -2.48
CA SER A 84 4.85 7.36 -2.40
C SER A 84 4.77 6.40 -1.22
N HIS A 85 4.01 6.74 -0.17
CA HIS A 85 3.83 5.87 0.98
C HIS A 85 2.98 4.61 0.67
N ILE A 86 2.14 4.62 -0.37
CA ILE A 86 1.39 3.43 -0.79
C ILE A 86 2.35 2.46 -1.46
N TYR A 87 3.19 2.92 -2.40
CA TYR A 87 4.22 2.09 -3.01
C TYR A 87 5.31 1.64 -2.02
N ASN A 88 5.69 2.51 -1.07
CA ASN A 88 6.75 2.24 -0.11
C ASN A 88 6.30 1.50 1.14
N LYS A 89 4.99 1.46 1.43
CA LYS A 89 4.42 0.90 2.67
C LYS A 89 3.30 -0.11 2.43
N GLY A 90 3.04 -0.46 1.17
CA GLY A 90 2.23 -1.60 0.80
C GLY A 90 2.94 -2.90 1.13
N TYR A 91 2.50 -3.97 0.55
CA TYR A 91 3.09 -5.29 0.71
C TYR A 91 4.49 -5.41 0.07
N ILE A 92 4.81 -4.54 -0.90
CA ILE A 92 6.15 -4.40 -1.48
C ILE A 92 6.80 -3.15 -0.87
N TYR A 93 7.94 -3.33 -0.22
CA TYR A 93 8.69 -2.24 0.40
C TYR A 93 10.13 -2.22 -0.10
N LYS A 94 10.57 -1.11 -0.71
CA LYS A 94 11.92 -0.92 -1.26
C LYS A 94 12.34 -2.09 -2.16
N ASP A 95 11.51 -2.42 -3.14
CA ASP A 95 11.71 -3.51 -4.11
C ASP A 95 11.81 -4.92 -3.50
N HIS A 96 11.47 -5.05 -2.21
CA HIS A 96 11.44 -6.34 -1.52
C HIS A 96 10.01 -6.68 -1.07
N PHE A 97 9.65 -7.93 -1.23
CA PHE A 97 8.40 -8.45 -0.69
C PHE A 97 8.45 -8.51 0.84
N ILE A 98 7.37 -8.11 1.49
CA ILE A 98 7.30 -8.16 2.96
C ILE A 98 7.39 -9.60 3.46
N PHE A 99 6.89 -10.56 2.69
CA PHE A 99 6.97 -11.97 2.99
C PHE A 99 8.43 -12.46 3.13
N GLU A 100 9.40 -11.90 2.40
CA GLU A 100 10.82 -12.24 2.55
C GLU A 100 11.36 -11.91 3.96
N LYS A 101 10.78 -10.91 4.62
CA LYS A 101 11.19 -10.43 5.94
C LYS A 101 10.38 -11.01 7.11
N LYS A 102 9.27 -11.69 6.80
CA LYS A 102 8.35 -12.23 7.80
C LYS A 102 8.22 -13.75 7.66
N LYS A 103 8.22 -14.45 8.79
CA LYS A 103 7.79 -15.86 8.80
C LYS A 103 6.32 -15.94 8.40
N LEU A 104 5.91 -17.05 7.81
CA LEU A 104 4.55 -17.27 7.28
C LEU A 104 3.44 -16.90 8.28
N ASN A 105 3.58 -17.29 9.56
CA ASN A 105 2.57 -16.95 10.58
C ASN A 105 2.50 -15.44 10.87
N ASP A 106 3.63 -14.75 10.88
CA ASP A 106 3.70 -13.31 11.11
C ASP A 106 3.22 -12.54 9.87
N PHE A 107 3.45 -13.09 8.68
CA PHE A 107 2.90 -12.57 7.43
C PHE A 107 1.37 -12.69 7.41
N ALA A 108 0.82 -13.84 7.82
CA ALA A 108 -0.62 -14.01 7.90
C ALA A 108 -1.29 -13.04 8.89
N ILE A 109 -0.63 -12.73 10.02
CA ILE A 109 -1.09 -11.68 10.95
C ILE A 109 -1.05 -10.30 10.29
N PHE A 110 0.04 -10.01 9.57
CA PHE A 110 0.20 -8.76 8.82
C PHE A 110 -0.91 -8.58 7.78
N VAL A 111 -1.16 -9.60 6.95
CA VAL A 111 -2.23 -9.59 5.96
C VAL A 111 -3.57 -9.35 6.64
N GLY A 112 -4.00 -10.23 7.55
CA GLY A 112 -5.31 -10.12 8.17
C GLY A 112 -5.54 -8.83 8.95
N ALA A 113 -4.49 -8.25 9.59
CA ALA A 113 -4.61 -6.97 10.27
C ALA A 113 -4.77 -5.79 9.29
N ASN A 114 -4.13 -5.86 8.12
CA ASN A 114 -4.26 -4.80 7.11
C ASN A 114 -5.60 -4.90 6.37
N GLU A 115 -6.12 -6.12 6.09
CA GLU A 115 -7.45 -6.31 5.51
C GLU A 115 -8.56 -5.75 6.44
N GLU A 116 -8.51 -6.01 7.75
CA GLU A 116 -9.46 -5.40 8.71
C GLU A 116 -9.41 -3.86 8.70
N ILE A 117 -8.25 -3.27 8.43
CA ILE A 117 -8.09 -1.80 8.33
C ILE A 117 -8.60 -1.31 6.98
N ALA A 118 -8.30 -2.01 5.89
CA ALA A 118 -8.78 -1.71 4.54
C ALA A 118 -10.30 -1.76 4.50
N GLU A 119 -10.92 -2.80 5.05
CA GLU A 119 -12.37 -2.95 5.20
C GLU A 119 -13.01 -1.72 5.85
N LYS A 120 -12.50 -1.26 7.00
CA LYS A 120 -13.06 -0.08 7.71
C LYS A 120 -12.97 1.20 6.88
N LYS A 121 -11.86 1.39 6.16
CA LYS A 121 -11.70 2.54 5.24
C LYS A 121 -12.67 2.44 4.08
N LEU A 122 -12.81 1.26 3.52
CA LEU A 122 -13.67 0.99 2.38
C LEU A 122 -15.16 1.16 2.75
N ILE A 123 -15.58 0.72 3.94
CA ILE A 123 -16.93 1.00 4.49
C ILE A 123 -17.18 2.51 4.55
N THR A 124 -16.23 3.26 5.11
CA THR A 124 -16.36 4.71 5.23
C THR A 124 -16.44 5.37 3.86
N PHE A 125 -15.59 4.96 2.92
CA PHE A 125 -15.56 5.48 1.56
C PHE A 125 -16.85 5.13 0.79
N SER A 126 -17.29 3.87 0.86
CA SER A 126 -18.49 3.42 0.15
C SER A 126 -19.74 4.19 0.58
N ASN A 127 -19.87 4.52 1.87
CA ASN A 127 -20.97 5.30 2.39
C ASN A 127 -21.06 6.71 1.76
N HIS A 128 -19.93 7.31 1.37
CA HIS A 128 -19.94 8.57 0.61
C HIS A 128 -20.44 8.39 -0.82
N LEU A 129 -20.27 7.22 -1.41
CA LEU A 129 -20.72 6.92 -2.77
C LEU A 129 -22.22 6.55 -2.84
N LYS A 130 -22.80 6.06 -1.75
CA LYS A 130 -24.14 5.48 -1.72
C LYS A 130 -25.21 6.34 -2.42
N ASN A 131 -25.20 7.64 -2.17
CA ASN A 131 -26.20 8.58 -2.71
C ASN A 131 -25.79 9.22 -4.03
N HIS A 132 -24.51 9.19 -4.39
CA HIS A 132 -23.98 9.86 -5.57
C HIS A 132 -23.64 8.89 -6.71
N LYS A 133 -23.22 7.67 -6.37
CA LYS A 133 -22.74 6.64 -7.28
C LYS A 133 -23.23 5.25 -6.83
N PRO A 134 -24.54 4.97 -6.92
CA PRO A 134 -25.12 3.75 -6.36
C PRO A 134 -24.59 2.46 -7.01
N LEU A 135 -24.20 2.47 -8.28
CA LEU A 135 -23.58 1.31 -8.94
C LEU A 135 -22.18 1.05 -8.36
N ALA A 136 -21.35 2.10 -8.23
CA ALA A 136 -20.03 1.99 -7.60
C ALA A 136 -20.14 1.54 -6.15
N PHE A 137 -21.12 2.04 -5.39
CA PHE A 137 -21.41 1.55 -4.04
C PHE A 137 -21.65 0.04 -4.03
N LYS A 138 -22.49 -0.48 -4.95
CA LYS A 138 -22.80 -1.92 -5.04
C LYS A 138 -21.54 -2.76 -5.36
N GLU A 139 -20.72 -2.29 -6.28
CA GLU A 139 -19.45 -2.98 -6.62
C GLU A 139 -18.51 -3.05 -5.41
N ILE A 140 -18.36 -1.94 -4.66
CA ILE A 140 -17.54 -1.91 -3.45
C ILE A 140 -18.11 -2.80 -2.34
N GLN A 141 -19.43 -2.94 -2.22
CA GLN A 141 -20.03 -3.88 -1.27
C GLN A 141 -19.68 -5.35 -1.57
N ASN A 142 -19.39 -5.69 -2.82
CA ASN A 142 -18.89 -7.03 -3.15
C ASN A 142 -17.41 -7.18 -2.77
N ILE A 143 -16.59 -6.15 -2.98
CA ILE A 143 -15.19 -6.13 -2.51
C ILE A 143 -15.15 -6.34 -0.98
N LEU A 144 -15.98 -5.63 -0.22
CA LEU A 144 -16.02 -5.76 1.24
C LEU A 144 -16.23 -7.20 1.74
N LYS A 145 -17.00 -8.01 1.01
CA LYS A 145 -17.18 -9.44 1.37
C LYS A 145 -15.91 -10.24 1.14
N ASP A 146 -15.14 -9.88 0.12
CA ASP A 146 -13.87 -10.53 -0.17
C ASP A 146 -12.83 -10.14 0.89
N GLU A 147 -12.76 -8.85 1.30
CA GLU A 147 -11.89 -8.36 2.37
C GLU A 147 -12.16 -9.03 3.73
N GLU A 148 -13.44 -9.13 4.12
CA GLU A 148 -13.84 -9.87 5.33
C GLU A 148 -13.33 -11.32 5.30
N ARG A 149 -13.50 -12.00 4.17
CA ARG A 149 -13.01 -13.36 3.97
C ARG A 149 -11.49 -13.45 4.03
N HIS A 150 -10.77 -12.50 3.41
CA HIS A 150 -9.30 -12.42 3.43
C HIS A 150 -8.76 -12.22 4.85
N ALA A 151 -9.35 -11.30 5.61
CA ALA A 151 -9.02 -11.09 7.00
C ALA A 151 -9.27 -12.34 7.84
N GLU A 152 -10.46 -12.94 7.70
CA GLU A 152 -10.87 -14.09 8.50
C GLU A 152 -9.94 -15.28 8.30
N TYR A 153 -9.69 -15.71 7.04
CA TYR A 153 -8.85 -16.88 6.82
C TYR A 153 -7.38 -16.64 7.23
N SER A 154 -6.85 -15.45 7.00
CA SER A 154 -5.48 -15.09 7.36
C SER A 154 -5.28 -15.11 8.87
N LEU A 155 -6.19 -14.49 9.63
CA LEU A 155 -6.14 -14.48 11.09
C LEU A 155 -6.43 -15.86 11.69
N ARG A 156 -7.33 -16.64 11.09
CA ARG A 156 -7.61 -18.03 11.50
C ARG A 156 -6.38 -18.92 11.33
N PHE A 157 -5.69 -18.80 10.17
CA PHE A 157 -4.44 -19.51 9.94
C PHE A 157 -3.39 -19.13 10.99
N ALA A 158 -3.18 -17.85 11.22
CA ALA A 158 -2.21 -17.38 12.21
C ALA A 158 -2.55 -17.81 13.62
N LYS A 159 -3.82 -17.78 14.04
CA LYS A 159 -4.30 -18.24 15.35
C LYS A 159 -4.03 -19.73 15.56
N ASN A 160 -4.27 -20.56 14.54
CA ASN A 160 -4.10 -22.02 14.63
C ASN A 160 -2.61 -22.43 14.70
N ASN A 161 -1.71 -21.58 14.17
CA ASN A 161 -0.27 -21.87 14.12
C ASN A 161 0.56 -21.09 15.15
N ASN A 162 -0.08 -20.37 16.07
CA ASN A 162 0.58 -19.69 17.20
C ASN A 162 -0.14 -20.07 18.50
N GLY A 163 0.59 -20.09 19.63
CA GLY A 163 -0.07 -20.14 20.94
C GLY A 163 -0.94 -18.91 21.16
N PHE A 164 -2.05 -19.06 21.88
CA PHE A 164 -3.07 -18.02 22.07
C PHE A 164 -2.49 -16.66 22.49
N PHE A 165 -1.63 -16.62 23.49
CA PHE A 165 -1.00 -15.37 23.96
C PHE A 165 -0.06 -14.77 22.92
N SER A 166 0.78 -15.59 22.28
CA SER A 166 1.69 -15.16 21.22
C SER A 166 0.92 -14.52 20.05
N TYR A 167 -0.15 -15.17 19.60
CA TYR A 167 -1.04 -14.63 18.57
C TYR A 167 -1.60 -13.26 18.97
N LYS A 168 -2.16 -13.12 20.18
CA LYS A 168 -2.75 -11.85 20.65
C LYS A 168 -1.75 -10.72 20.72
N ILE A 169 -0.55 -10.99 21.24
CA ILE A 169 0.53 -9.99 21.32
C ILE A 169 0.98 -9.55 19.93
N LYS A 170 1.21 -10.51 19.03
CA LYS A 170 1.62 -10.21 17.65
C LYS A 170 0.57 -9.42 16.87
N LEU A 171 -0.70 -9.79 17.01
CA LEU A 171 -1.82 -9.07 16.38
C LEU A 171 -1.95 -7.64 16.93
N ALA A 172 -1.88 -7.45 18.26
CA ALA A 172 -1.91 -6.13 18.86
C ALA A 172 -0.74 -5.26 18.37
N LYS A 173 0.48 -5.83 18.34
CA LYS A 173 1.67 -5.16 17.80
C LYS A 173 1.46 -4.72 16.34
N GLU A 174 0.97 -5.61 15.48
CA GLU A 174 0.79 -5.29 14.05
C GLU A 174 -0.29 -4.21 13.85
N LYS A 175 -1.42 -4.30 14.58
CA LYS A 175 -2.46 -3.25 14.57
C LYS A 175 -1.92 -1.89 15.04
N THR A 176 -1.11 -1.87 16.08
CA THR A 176 -0.46 -0.65 16.59
C THR A 176 0.53 -0.07 15.56
N LEU A 177 1.37 -0.91 14.96
CA LEU A 177 2.31 -0.49 13.91
C LEU A 177 1.57 0.05 12.68
N SER A 178 0.48 -0.60 12.28
CA SER A 178 -0.35 -0.14 11.16
C SER A 178 -1.01 1.20 11.44
N PHE A 179 -1.51 1.41 12.68
CA PHE A 179 -2.05 2.69 13.13
C PHE A 179 -1.00 3.81 13.07
N PHE A 180 0.21 3.59 13.58
CA PHE A 180 1.29 4.58 13.51
C PHE A 180 1.76 4.84 12.09
N ARG A 181 1.86 3.81 11.24
CA ARG A 181 2.15 3.98 9.80
C ARG A 181 1.13 4.90 9.14
N HIS A 182 -0.15 4.74 9.50
CA HIS A 182 -1.23 5.55 8.94
C HIS A 182 -1.18 7.01 9.43
N ILE A 183 -0.96 7.23 10.72
CA ILE A 183 -0.78 8.59 11.28
C ILE A 183 0.42 9.27 10.63
N TYR A 184 1.55 8.58 10.52
CA TYR A 184 2.76 9.12 9.92
C TYR A 184 2.53 9.50 8.44
N ALA A 185 1.88 8.63 7.66
CA ALA A 185 1.55 8.92 6.28
C ALA A 185 0.62 10.14 6.13
N ASN A 186 -0.43 10.22 6.96
CA ASN A 186 -1.34 11.37 6.97
C ASN A 186 -0.66 12.67 7.42
N SER A 187 0.26 12.57 8.37
CA SER A 187 1.04 13.71 8.86
C SER A 187 1.99 14.23 7.79
N LEU A 188 2.70 13.33 7.09
CA LEU A 188 3.56 13.71 5.97
C LEU A 188 2.77 14.43 4.87
N ASN A 189 1.58 13.96 4.53
CA ASN A 189 0.74 14.60 3.52
C ASN A 189 0.25 16.00 3.96
N LYS A 190 -0.08 16.18 5.24
CA LYS A 190 -0.52 17.49 5.79
C LYS A 190 0.64 18.47 5.95
N PHE A 191 1.81 17.98 6.33
CA PHE A 191 3.00 18.80 6.60
C PHE A 191 3.95 18.90 5.41
N SER A 192 3.72 18.15 4.32
CA SER A 192 4.56 18.20 3.12
C SER A 192 4.68 19.62 2.56
N PHE A 193 3.58 20.39 2.63
CA PHE A 193 3.58 21.79 2.19
C PHE A 193 4.55 22.68 3.00
N ILE A 194 4.72 22.40 4.29
CA ILE A 194 5.62 23.15 5.17
C ILE A 194 7.04 22.58 5.14
N PHE A 195 7.18 21.25 5.13
CA PHE A 195 8.48 20.59 5.23
C PHE A 195 9.20 20.42 3.89
N ASN A 196 8.48 20.33 2.76
CA ASN A 196 9.13 20.20 1.46
C ASN A 196 10.06 21.37 1.12
N PRO A 197 9.70 22.67 1.31
CA PRO A 197 10.62 23.77 1.09
C PRO A 197 11.85 23.70 2.00
N ILE A 198 11.66 23.34 3.27
CA ILE A 198 12.76 23.19 4.25
C ILE A 198 13.67 22.02 3.85
N LEU A 199 13.09 20.86 3.49
CA LEU A 199 13.84 19.69 3.06
C LEU A 199 14.61 19.96 1.77
N ILE A 200 13.98 20.62 0.79
CA ILE A 200 14.64 21.02 -0.45
C ILE A 200 15.81 21.95 -0.15
N THR A 201 15.63 22.94 0.74
CA THR A 201 16.70 23.86 1.14
C THR A 201 17.88 23.10 1.79
N ILE A 202 17.58 22.15 2.70
CA ILE A 202 18.60 21.31 3.33
C ILE A 202 19.31 20.44 2.29
N LEU A 203 18.59 19.83 1.35
CA LEU A 203 19.18 19.01 0.29
C LEU A 203 20.05 19.84 -0.67
N VAL A 204 19.66 21.08 -0.98
CA VAL A 204 20.46 22.02 -1.77
C VAL A 204 21.74 22.38 -1.02
N ILE A 205 21.67 22.67 0.28
CA ILE A 205 22.85 22.97 1.11
C ILE A 205 23.77 21.74 1.18
N ILE A 206 23.23 20.53 1.42
CA ILE A 206 24.03 19.29 1.45
C ILE A 206 24.65 19.03 0.08
N SER A 207 23.92 19.22 -1.01
CA SER A 207 24.44 19.07 -2.36
C SER A 207 25.59 20.06 -2.65
N PHE A 208 25.42 21.31 -2.22
CA PHE A 208 26.46 22.34 -2.36
C PHE A 208 27.73 21.99 -1.55
N VAL A 209 27.54 21.59 -0.28
CA VAL A 209 28.66 21.17 0.59
C VAL A 209 29.36 19.93 0.05
N THR A 210 28.61 18.93 -0.42
CA THR A 210 29.20 17.70 -1.00
C THR A 210 29.90 17.98 -2.32
N HIS A 211 29.36 18.89 -3.14
CA HIS A 211 30.04 19.33 -4.36
C HIS A 211 31.37 20.05 -4.05
N PHE A 212 31.37 20.94 -3.04
CA PHE A 212 32.58 21.64 -2.59
C PHE A 212 33.63 20.70 -1.98
N LEU A 213 33.17 19.66 -1.26
CA LEU A 213 34.06 18.62 -0.69
C LEU A 213 34.59 17.65 -1.75
N LYS A 214 33.79 17.33 -2.79
CA LYS A 214 34.22 16.50 -3.93
C LYS A 214 35.29 17.18 -4.79
N LEU A 215 35.29 18.51 -4.89
CA LEU A 215 36.33 19.24 -5.58
C LEU A 215 37.70 19.13 -4.88
N LYS A 216 37.74 18.68 -3.61
CA LYS A 216 39.00 18.40 -2.86
C LYS A 216 39.47 16.94 -2.92
N LYS A 217 38.65 16.01 -3.41
CA LYS A 217 39.01 14.59 -3.52
C LYS A 217 38.98 14.22 -4.99
N ASN A 218 40.14 14.26 -5.63
CA ASN A 218 40.30 13.63 -6.93
C ASN A 218 40.06 12.14 -6.76
N VAL A 219 38.86 11.68 -7.08
CA VAL A 219 38.56 10.25 -7.23
C VAL A 219 39.26 9.83 -8.52
N THR A 220 40.31 9.03 -8.40
CA THR A 220 41.00 8.48 -9.57
C THR A 220 40.14 7.37 -10.16
N ASP A 221 40.20 7.17 -11.48
CA ASP A 221 39.46 6.10 -12.19
C ASP A 221 39.75 4.71 -11.62
N GLU A 222 40.90 4.50 -10.96
CA GLU A 222 41.25 3.29 -10.23
C GLU A 222 40.36 3.02 -9.02
N ASP A 223 39.87 4.05 -8.31
CA ASP A 223 38.96 3.87 -7.16
C ASP A 223 37.56 3.44 -7.60
N VAL A 224 37.16 3.77 -8.83
CA VAL A 224 35.89 3.34 -9.41
C VAL A 224 35.96 1.90 -9.89
N MET A 225 37.09 1.50 -10.49
CA MET A 225 37.26 0.14 -11.04
C MET A 225 37.38 -0.94 -9.96
N LYS A 226 37.95 -0.65 -8.80
CA LYS A 226 38.05 -1.59 -7.67
C LYS A 226 36.70 -2.04 -7.09
N ASN A 227 35.63 -1.27 -7.32
CA ASN A 227 34.29 -1.59 -6.84
C ASN A 227 33.42 -2.33 -7.88
N ILE A 228 33.97 -2.63 -9.08
CA ILE A 228 33.22 -3.26 -10.19
C ILE A 228 33.70 -4.70 -10.47
N GLU A 229 34.72 -5.20 -9.77
CA GLU A 229 35.11 -6.60 -9.95
C GLU A 229 33.98 -7.53 -9.43
N PRO A 230 33.41 -8.36 -10.33
CA PRO A 230 32.40 -9.31 -9.92
C PRO A 230 33.08 -10.40 -9.08
N ASN A 231 32.60 -10.61 -7.85
CA ASN A 231 32.96 -11.77 -7.06
C ASN A 231 32.75 -13.02 -7.92
N SER A 232 33.85 -13.66 -8.29
CA SER A 232 33.89 -14.92 -9.00
C SER A 232 33.05 -15.95 -8.26
N ILE A 233 31.99 -16.39 -8.91
CA ILE A 233 31.25 -17.60 -8.53
C ILE A 233 32.20 -18.77 -8.77
N THR A 234 32.67 -19.37 -7.72
CA THR A 234 33.13 -20.76 -7.67
C THR A 234 32.07 -21.59 -6.96
#